data_6f1c66fd5bd5bcceb963701ae4c574f7
#
_entry.id   6f1c66fd5bd5bcceb963701ae4c574f7
#
_cell.length_a   1.000
_cell.length_b   1.000
_cell.length_c   1.000
_cell.angle_alpha   90.00
_cell.angle_beta   90.00
_cell.angle_gamma   90.00
#
_symmetry.space_group_name_H-M   'P 1'
#
loop_
_entity.id
_entity.type
_entity.pdbx_description
1 polymer ?
#
loop_
_entity_poly.entity_id
_entity_poly.type
_entity_poly.pdbx_seq_one_letter_code
_entity_poly.pdbx_strand_id
1 'polypeptide(L)'
;LKKAVELAPRDGMIIDSLGWAYYRLGRYEDAVRELERAVELKPGDPVINDHLGDAYWKVGRRLEANFQWRHAKESNPEPEELAKIELKLQRGLDPVEKPLESAVPAEGKNGG
;
A
#
# COMPACT_ATOMS: atom_id res chain seq x y z
N LEU A 1 -10.59 10.22 12.71
CA LEU A 1 -10.81 9.54 11.43
C LEU A 1 -11.91 8.52 11.52
N LYS A 2 -11.87 7.70 12.54
CA LYS A 2 -12.87 6.66 12.66
C LYS A 2 -14.26 7.26 12.82
N LYS A 3 -14.36 8.35 13.55
CA LYS A 3 -15.63 8.99 13.70
C LYS A 3 -16.13 9.56 12.38
N ALA A 4 -15.20 10.09 11.57
CA ALA A 4 -15.58 10.60 10.26
C ALA A 4 -16.10 9.48 9.37
N VAL A 5 -15.49 8.30 9.44
CA VAL A 5 -15.96 7.15 8.68
C VAL A 5 -17.36 6.74 9.12
N GLU A 6 -17.62 6.76 10.42
CA GLU A 6 -18.94 6.43 10.92
C GLU A 6 -20.01 7.41 10.43
N LEU A 7 -19.64 8.68 10.32
CA LEU A 7 -20.58 9.70 9.86
C LEU A 7 -20.74 9.73 8.35
N ALA A 8 -19.71 9.28 7.62
CA ALA A 8 -19.74 9.27 6.16
C ALA A 8 -19.18 7.94 5.66
N PRO A 9 -19.87 6.83 5.94
CA PRO A 9 -19.30 5.50 5.66
C PRO A 9 -19.15 5.18 4.18
N ARG A 10 -19.72 6.00 3.30
CA ARG A 10 -19.61 5.74 1.87
C ARG A 10 -18.65 6.69 1.19
N ASP A 11 -17.85 7.41 1.94
CA ASP A 11 -16.85 8.31 1.37
C ASP A 11 -15.52 7.56 1.24
N GLY A 12 -15.20 7.14 0.01
CA GLY A 12 -13.99 6.36 -0.23
C GLY A 12 -12.71 7.06 0.16
N MET A 13 -12.66 8.39 0.03
CA MET A 13 -11.44 9.11 0.39
C MET A 13 -11.23 9.13 1.90
N ILE A 14 -12.31 9.26 2.65
CA ILE A 14 -12.19 9.25 4.11
C ILE A 14 -11.78 7.85 4.57
N ILE A 15 -12.38 6.81 3.97
CA ILE A 15 -12.04 5.44 4.34
C ILE A 15 -10.59 5.13 3.96
N ASP A 16 -10.13 5.63 2.81
CA ASP A 16 -8.73 5.47 2.42
C ASP A 16 -7.80 6.11 3.45
N SER A 17 -8.16 7.30 3.92
CA SER A 17 -7.35 7.98 4.94
C SER A 17 -7.27 7.16 6.21
N LEU A 18 -8.37 6.56 6.63
CA LEU A 18 -8.36 5.70 7.80
C LEU A 18 -7.48 4.47 7.57
N GLY A 19 -7.63 3.84 6.42
CA GLY A 19 -6.81 2.67 6.10
C GLY A 19 -5.33 3.00 6.07
N TRP A 20 -4.98 4.15 5.49
CA TRP A 20 -3.59 4.54 5.42
C TRP A 20 -3.04 4.90 6.81
N ALA A 21 -3.87 5.47 7.68
CA ALA A 21 -3.46 5.71 9.06
C ALA A 21 -3.14 4.41 9.77
N TYR A 22 -3.96 3.38 9.58
CA TYR A 22 -3.67 2.06 10.15
C TYR A 22 -2.35 1.53 9.61
N TYR A 23 -2.13 1.68 8.30
CA TYR A 23 -0.89 1.22 7.69
C TYR A 23 0.32 1.86 8.35
N ARG A 24 0.26 3.16 8.56
CA ARG A 24 1.38 3.89 9.14
C ARG A 24 1.62 3.53 10.61
N LEU A 25 0.58 3.03 11.27
CA LEU A 25 0.72 2.55 12.64
C LEU A 25 1.19 1.09 12.71
N GLY A 26 1.37 0.44 11.57
CA GLY A 26 1.77 -0.96 11.54
C GLY A 26 0.62 -1.92 11.72
N ARG A 27 -0.63 -1.43 11.71
CA ARG A 27 -1.81 -2.27 11.86
C ARG A 27 -2.29 -2.71 10.48
N TYR A 28 -1.55 -3.62 9.87
CA TYR A 28 -1.71 -3.93 8.46
C TYR A 28 -3.00 -4.67 8.15
N GLU A 29 -3.46 -5.56 9.05
CA GLU A 29 -4.72 -6.25 8.81
C GLU A 29 -5.89 -5.27 8.84
N ASP A 30 -5.86 -4.33 9.77
CA ASP A 30 -6.89 -3.29 9.80
C ASP A 30 -6.84 -2.43 8.56
N ALA A 31 -5.62 -2.11 8.09
CA ALA A 31 -5.45 -1.33 6.89
C ALA A 31 -6.06 -2.04 5.68
N VAL A 32 -5.82 -3.34 5.54
CA VAL A 32 -6.39 -4.12 4.44
C VAL A 32 -7.91 -4.00 4.45
N ARG A 33 -8.51 -4.20 5.62
CA ARG A 33 -9.96 -4.19 5.69
C ARG A 33 -10.55 -2.86 5.25
N GLU A 34 -9.98 -1.76 5.74
CA GLU A 34 -10.52 -0.45 5.37
C GLU A 34 -10.21 -0.09 3.93
N LEU A 35 -9.02 -0.44 3.45
CA LEU A 35 -8.67 -0.12 2.08
C LEU A 35 -9.48 -0.95 1.07
N GLU A 36 -9.85 -2.18 1.43
CA GLU A 36 -10.76 -2.94 0.59
C GLU A 36 -12.10 -2.24 0.45
N ARG A 37 -12.60 -1.66 1.54
CA ARG A 37 -13.83 -0.89 1.48
C ARG A 37 -13.67 0.35 0.60
N ALA A 38 -12.54 1.03 0.73
CA ALA A 38 -12.30 2.23 -0.07
C ALA A 38 -12.26 1.91 -1.56
N VAL A 39 -11.63 0.79 -1.92
CA VAL A 39 -11.58 0.38 -3.32
C VAL A 39 -12.96 0.06 -3.84
N GLU A 40 -13.81 -0.56 -3.04
CA GLU A 40 -15.17 -0.84 -3.46
C GLU A 40 -15.92 0.44 -3.83
N LEU A 41 -15.64 1.51 -3.10
CA LEU A 41 -16.32 2.78 -3.34
C LEU A 41 -15.69 3.59 -4.46
N LYS A 42 -14.39 3.43 -4.67
CA LYS A 42 -13.68 4.15 -5.72
C LYS A 42 -12.72 3.21 -6.44
N PRO A 43 -13.26 2.28 -7.23
CA PRO A 43 -12.41 1.23 -7.80
C PRO A 43 -11.39 1.71 -8.83
N GLY A 44 -11.62 2.89 -9.40
CA GLY A 44 -10.68 3.42 -10.39
C GLY A 44 -9.69 4.42 -9.85
N ASP A 45 -9.60 4.55 -8.55
CA ASP A 45 -8.68 5.54 -7.95
C ASP A 45 -7.29 4.91 -7.83
N PRO A 46 -6.28 5.46 -8.53
CA PRO A 46 -4.94 4.84 -8.50
C PRO A 46 -4.29 4.89 -7.12
N VAL A 47 -4.52 5.95 -6.36
CA VAL A 47 -3.89 6.08 -5.05
C VAL A 47 -4.44 5.03 -4.08
N ILE A 48 -5.76 4.85 -4.09
CA ILE A 48 -6.38 3.87 -3.19
C ILE A 48 -5.95 2.46 -3.55
N ASN A 49 -5.91 2.14 -4.84
CA ASN A 49 -5.45 0.82 -5.27
C ASN A 49 -3.99 0.58 -4.90
N ASP A 50 -3.15 1.61 -5.01
CA ASP A 50 -1.75 1.50 -4.63
C ASP A 50 -1.62 1.25 -3.12
N HIS A 51 -2.38 1.99 -2.32
CA HIS A 51 -2.37 1.81 -0.87
C HIS A 51 -2.79 0.39 -0.48
N LEU A 52 -3.83 -0.13 -1.14
CA LEU A 52 -4.27 -1.49 -0.84
C LEU A 52 -3.19 -2.51 -1.21
N GLY A 53 -2.50 -2.28 -2.32
CA GLY A 53 -1.39 -3.15 -2.69
C GLY A 53 -0.32 -3.17 -1.61
N ASP A 54 0.03 -2.01 -1.09
CA ASP A 54 1.03 -1.92 -0.02
C ASP A 54 0.58 -2.71 1.20
N ALA A 55 -0.69 -2.58 1.58
CA ALA A 55 -1.21 -3.27 2.76
C ALA A 55 -1.24 -4.79 2.55
N TYR A 56 -1.67 -5.23 1.37
CA TYR A 56 -1.64 -6.66 1.06
C TYR A 56 -0.22 -7.23 1.17
N TRP A 57 0.76 -6.48 0.67
CA TRP A 57 2.15 -6.95 0.73
C TRP A 57 2.58 -7.16 2.18
N LYS A 58 2.22 -6.22 3.04
CA LYS A 58 2.64 -6.29 4.44
C LYS A 58 2.02 -7.47 5.18
N VAL A 59 0.84 -7.92 4.79
CA VAL A 59 0.23 -9.10 5.42
C VAL A 59 0.58 -10.39 4.69
N GLY A 60 1.49 -10.33 3.71
CA GLY A 60 1.97 -11.53 3.04
C GLY A 60 1.15 -11.97 1.85
N ARG A 61 0.17 -11.19 1.44
CA ARG A 61 -0.69 -11.54 0.30
C ARG A 61 -0.11 -10.90 -0.96
N ARG A 62 0.98 -11.47 -1.43
CA ARG A 62 1.78 -10.81 -2.47
C ARG A 62 1.18 -10.87 -3.86
N LEU A 63 0.45 -11.94 -4.18
CA LEU A 63 -0.25 -11.97 -5.46
C LEU A 63 -1.29 -10.88 -5.55
N GLU A 64 -2.03 -10.69 -4.46
CA GLU A 64 -3.04 -9.65 -4.41
C GLU A 64 -2.42 -8.27 -4.42
N ALA A 65 -1.27 -8.11 -3.77
CA ALA A 65 -0.55 -6.85 -3.82
C ALA A 65 -0.18 -6.49 -5.24
N ASN A 66 0.36 -7.45 -5.98
CA ASN A 66 0.75 -7.21 -7.37
C ASN A 66 -0.46 -6.91 -8.24
N PHE A 67 -1.57 -7.59 -8.00
CA PHE A 67 -2.80 -7.31 -8.73
C PHE A 67 -3.25 -5.85 -8.51
N GLN A 68 -3.23 -5.41 -7.26
CA GLN A 68 -3.68 -4.06 -6.93
C GLN A 68 -2.74 -3.00 -7.50
N TRP A 69 -1.43 -3.23 -7.43
CA TRP A 69 -0.47 -2.30 -8.02
C TRP A 69 -0.64 -2.23 -9.54
N ARG A 70 -0.89 -3.36 -10.18
CA ARG A 70 -1.11 -3.36 -11.62
C ARG A 70 -2.38 -2.58 -11.97
N HIS A 71 -3.42 -2.79 -11.16
CA HIS A 71 -4.66 -2.05 -11.36
C HIS A 71 -4.44 -0.54 -11.15
N ALA A 72 -3.65 -0.18 -10.14
CA ALA A 72 -3.32 1.22 -9.90
C ALA A 72 -2.59 1.82 -11.10
N LYS A 73 -1.64 1.06 -11.65
CA LYS A 73 -0.90 1.51 -12.83
C LYS A 73 -1.84 1.79 -14.00
N GLU A 74 -2.84 0.94 -14.16
CA GLU A 74 -3.78 1.05 -15.27
C GLU A 74 -4.85 2.11 -15.04
N SER A 75 -4.90 2.68 -13.85
CA SER A 75 -5.91 3.68 -13.50
C SER A 75 -5.41 5.10 -13.68
N ASN A 76 -4.36 5.28 -14.47
CA ASN A 76 -3.90 6.60 -14.90
C ASN A 76 -3.35 7.44 -13.74
N PRO A 77 -2.37 6.93 -13.01
CA PRO A 77 -1.80 7.68 -11.88
C PRO A 77 -0.94 8.84 -12.35
N GLU A 78 -0.64 9.74 -11.42
CA GLU A 78 0.31 10.80 -11.70
C GLU A 78 1.68 10.20 -12.02
N PRO A 79 2.51 10.88 -12.83
CA PRO A 79 3.80 10.31 -13.25
C PRO A 79 4.70 9.89 -12.09
N GLU A 80 4.73 10.67 -11.00
CA GLU A 80 5.56 10.31 -9.86
C GLU A 80 5.04 9.05 -9.18
N GLU A 81 3.72 8.92 -9.10
CA GLU A 81 3.13 7.75 -8.51
C GLU A 81 3.34 6.53 -9.39
N LEU A 82 3.23 6.73 -10.71
CA LEU A 82 3.45 5.64 -11.65
C LEU A 82 4.86 5.05 -11.47
N ALA A 83 5.86 5.90 -11.35
CA ALA A 83 7.22 5.42 -11.19
C ALA A 83 7.37 4.56 -9.95
N LYS A 84 6.75 4.98 -8.85
CA LYS A 84 6.80 4.21 -7.62
C LYS A 84 6.08 2.88 -7.75
N ILE A 85 4.93 2.89 -8.41
CA ILE A 85 4.15 1.67 -8.61
C ILE A 85 4.95 0.67 -9.44
N GLU A 86 5.62 1.15 -10.48
CA GLU A 86 6.42 0.28 -11.32
C GLU A 86 7.56 -0.37 -10.55
N LEU A 87 8.19 0.37 -9.65
CA LEU A 87 9.22 -0.22 -8.80
C LEU A 87 8.64 -1.29 -7.89
N LYS A 88 7.47 -1.05 -7.32
CA LYS A 88 6.82 -2.03 -6.46
C LYS A 88 6.50 -3.30 -7.23
N LEU A 89 6.07 -3.16 -8.48
CA LEU A 89 5.77 -4.32 -9.31
C LEU A 89 7.01 -5.13 -9.61
N GLN A 90 8.18 -4.47 -9.69
CA GLN A 90 9.41 -5.17 -9.98
C GLN A 90 9.97 -5.92 -8.78
N ARG A 91 9.89 -5.32 -7.59
CA ARG A 91 10.61 -5.90 -6.45
C ARG A 91 9.88 -5.82 -5.12
N GLY A 92 8.61 -5.40 -5.12
CA GLY A 92 7.85 -5.31 -3.90
C GLY A 92 8.36 -4.20 -2.98
N LEU A 93 7.97 -4.29 -1.73
CA LEU A 93 8.35 -3.28 -0.75
C LEU A 93 9.59 -3.65 0.05
N ASP A 94 9.79 -4.95 0.29
CA ASP A 94 10.83 -5.39 1.20
C ASP A 94 12.21 -4.87 0.86
N PRO A 95 12.66 -4.99 -0.39
CA PRO A 95 14.00 -4.49 -0.70
C PRO A 95 14.14 -2.99 -0.46
N VAL A 96 13.05 -2.26 -0.57
CA VAL A 96 13.06 -0.82 -0.36
C VAL A 96 13.11 -0.48 1.10
N GLU A 97 12.45 -1.29 1.92
CA GLU A 97 12.31 -1.01 3.34
C GLU A 97 13.40 -1.58 4.19
N LYS A 98 14.27 -2.38 3.59
CA LYS A 98 15.30 -2.98 4.34
C LYS A 98 16.57 -2.30 4.09
N PRO A 99 16.74 -1.23 4.47
CA PRO A 99 17.87 -0.54 4.12
C PRO A 99 18.81 -0.82 5.05
N LEU A 100 18.86 -0.90 5.28
CA LEU A 100 19.49 -0.83 5.99
C LEU A 100 19.97 -1.78 6.69
N GLU A 101 19.61 -2.46 6.90
CA GLU A 101 20.07 -3.34 7.58
C GLU A 101 20.94 -4.04 6.96
N SER A 102 20.89 -4.06 6.20
CA SER A 102 21.66 -4.59 5.73
C SER A 102 22.51 -4.05 5.26
N ALA A 103 22.42 -3.65 5.27
CA ALA A 103 23.17 -3.16 4.94
C ALA A 103 24.06 -3.29 5.58
N VAL A 104 24.03 -3.72 5.83
CA VAL A 104 24.65 -3.80 6.22
C VAL A 104 25.24 -4.45 6.38
N PRO A 105 25.49 -4.73 6.39
CA PRO A 105 26.08 -5.19 6.45
C PRO A 105 26.44 -5.81 6.60
N ALA A 106 26.53 -6.11 6.49
CA ALA A 106 26.91 -6.30 6.52
C ALA A 106 27.09 -6.84 6.61
N GLU A 107 27.07 -6.96 6.53
CA GLU A 107 27.35 -6.96 6.41
C GLU A 107 27.63 -7.27 6.29
N GLY A 108 27.77 -7.73 6.59
CA GLY A 108 28.23 -7.52 6.34
C GLY A 108 28.38 -8.11 6.31
N LYS A 109 28.56 -8.31 6.46
CA LYS A 109 28.89 -8.35 6.26
C LYS A 109 28.88 -8.60 5.93
N ASN A 110 28.97 -8.96 6.05
CA ASN A 110 29.10 -8.76 5.71
C ASN A 110 28.99 -8.74 5.31
N GLY A 111 29.11 -9.18 5.53
CA GLY A 111 29.09 -8.78 5.01
C GLY A 111 28.78 -8.80 4.83
N GLY A 112 28.95 -8.92 4.92
CA GLY A 112 28.72 -8.51 4.56
C GLY A 112 28.60 -8.50 4.49
#